data_a1a851b7b6ceb8b93dc105f764052de9
#
_entry.id   a1a851b7b6ceb8b93dc105f764052de9
#
_cell.length_a   1.000
_cell.length_b   1.000
_cell.length_c   1.000
_cell.angle_alpha   90.00
_cell.angle_beta   90.00
_cell.angle_gamma   90.00
#
_symmetry.space_group_name_H-M   'P 1'
#
loop_
_entity.id
_entity.type
_entity.pdbx_description
1 polymer ?
#
loop_
_entity_poly.entity_id
_entity_poly.type
_entity_poly.pdbx_seq_one_letter_code
_entity_poly.pdbx_strand_id
1 'polypeptide(L)'
;MTKYIAVNNKKGGTGKTSVSCMLAVYLSRFGQTCLIDSDESGNATKRFTEEIEEQAELTRLFRRQEVVPMSVREQLDLVAGTAELELVNAELIQRINNTLIFSSYLRQFDTFKKYKYVVIDTRNDSNIITNNMLAASDLVLGVSDPSADGFEALLNLNGHIEYLANELTDVFTGKSYVHARVRYVGNQIAHNTDVSRQFKQIIAGDDTFLGYFQDRTAFNEASLQRISLLDLFEQEKYQQKQYQEFKKQTYELLEKIKACVDQD
;
A
#
# COMPACT_ATOMS: atom_id res chain seq x y z
N MET A 1 17.08 -8.90 -1.88
CA MET A 1 16.33 -8.25 -2.99
C MET A 1 15.27 -7.35 -2.36
N THR A 2 15.01 -6.19 -2.93
CA THR A 2 13.94 -5.27 -2.47
C THR A 2 12.57 -5.92 -2.69
N LYS A 3 11.66 -5.79 -1.72
CA LYS A 3 10.27 -6.30 -1.79
C LYS A 3 9.30 -5.14 -2.00
N TYR A 4 8.49 -5.19 -3.03
CA TYR A 4 7.51 -4.16 -3.40
C TYR A 4 6.11 -4.61 -3.01
N ILE A 5 5.42 -3.80 -2.20
CA ILE A 5 4.11 -4.11 -1.61
C ILE A 5 3.15 -2.99 -1.95
N ALA A 6 2.22 -3.21 -2.87
CA ALA A 6 1.15 -2.26 -3.15
C ALA A 6 -0.06 -2.53 -2.25
N VAL A 7 -0.58 -1.49 -1.63
CA VAL A 7 -1.84 -1.54 -0.85
C VAL A 7 -2.95 -0.94 -1.70
N ASN A 8 -3.92 -1.76 -2.08
CA ASN A 8 -4.97 -1.35 -3.02
C ASN A 8 -6.38 -1.80 -2.61
N ASN A 9 -7.36 -1.09 -3.04
CA ASN A 9 -8.77 -1.44 -3.23
C ASN A 9 -9.43 -0.32 -4.05
N LYS A 10 -10.28 -0.68 -5.01
CA LYS A 10 -11.03 0.30 -5.84
C LYS A 10 -12.10 1.05 -5.06
N LYS A 11 -12.52 0.56 -3.89
CA LYS A 11 -13.45 1.28 -3.02
C LYS A 11 -12.70 2.35 -2.20
N GLY A 12 -13.24 3.57 -2.20
CA GLY A 12 -12.77 4.64 -1.33
C GLY A 12 -13.13 4.39 0.14
N GLY A 13 -12.33 4.93 1.07
CA GLY A 13 -12.63 4.87 2.51
C GLY A 13 -12.33 3.54 3.22
N THR A 14 -11.78 2.53 2.54
CA THR A 14 -11.44 1.24 3.17
C THR A 14 -10.22 1.30 4.09
N GLY A 15 -9.50 2.42 4.12
CA GLY A 15 -8.35 2.65 5.00
C GLY A 15 -7.00 2.25 4.41
N LYS A 16 -6.86 2.16 3.07
CA LYS A 16 -5.59 1.89 2.38
C LYS A 16 -4.44 2.70 2.93
N THR A 17 -4.53 4.02 2.88
CA THR A 17 -3.49 4.94 3.37
C THR A 17 -3.10 4.69 4.83
N SER A 18 -4.07 4.39 5.70
CA SER A 18 -3.79 4.06 7.10
C SER A 18 -3.00 2.76 7.22
N VAL A 19 -3.35 1.75 6.43
CA VAL A 19 -2.64 0.46 6.40
C VAL A 19 -1.26 0.64 5.77
N SER A 20 -1.13 1.38 4.68
CA SER A 20 0.16 1.66 4.01
C SER A 20 1.15 2.35 4.95
N CYS A 21 0.72 3.44 5.59
CA CYS A 21 1.56 4.19 6.54
C CYS A 21 1.95 3.33 7.75
N MET A 22 0.99 2.58 8.31
CA MET A 22 1.24 1.68 9.44
C MET A 22 2.22 0.56 9.06
N LEU A 23 2.04 -0.05 7.89
CA LEU A 23 2.91 -1.11 7.38
C LEU A 23 4.33 -0.58 7.12
N ALA A 24 4.48 0.59 6.50
CA ALA A 24 5.78 1.21 6.27
C ALA A 24 6.53 1.48 7.57
N VAL A 25 5.86 2.05 8.57
CA VAL A 25 6.43 2.28 9.92
C VAL A 25 6.77 0.96 10.63
N TYR A 26 5.97 -0.09 10.43
CA TYR A 26 6.27 -1.41 11.00
C TYR A 26 7.50 -2.03 10.35
N LEU A 27 7.56 -2.05 9.03
CA LEU A 27 8.64 -2.67 8.26
C LEU A 27 9.98 -1.95 8.43
N SER A 28 9.97 -0.62 8.67
CA SER A 28 11.20 0.15 8.93
C SER A 28 11.97 -0.33 10.18
N ARG A 29 11.31 -1.05 11.10
CA ARG A 29 11.98 -1.68 12.25
C ARG A 29 12.86 -2.87 11.84
N PHE A 30 12.72 -3.40 10.64
CA PHE A 30 13.41 -4.61 10.15
C PHE A 30 14.37 -4.33 8.99
N GLY A 31 14.45 -3.09 8.53
CA GLY A 31 15.38 -2.66 7.49
C GLY A 31 14.94 -1.39 6.79
N GLN A 32 15.84 -0.81 6.01
CA GLN A 32 15.56 0.39 5.22
C GLN A 32 14.27 0.20 4.41
N THR A 33 13.31 1.09 4.60
CA THR A 33 11.99 1.03 3.99
C THR A 33 11.70 2.34 3.26
N CYS A 34 11.04 2.26 2.12
CA CYS A 34 10.54 3.43 1.40
C CYS A 34 9.01 3.34 1.33
N LEU A 35 8.32 4.43 1.64
CA LEU A 35 6.90 4.61 1.34
C LEU A 35 6.77 5.42 0.06
N ILE A 36 6.01 4.92 -0.90
CA ILE A 36 5.63 5.66 -2.11
C ILE A 36 4.14 6.02 -1.98
N ASP A 37 3.85 7.32 -2.02
CA ASP A 37 2.47 7.82 -2.12
C ASP A 37 2.13 8.03 -3.60
N SER A 38 1.26 7.19 -4.15
CA SER A 38 0.87 7.29 -5.56
C SER A 38 -0.54 7.88 -5.77
N ASP A 39 -1.09 8.53 -4.73
CA ASP A 39 -2.34 9.27 -4.79
C ASP A 39 -2.06 10.79 -4.90
N GLU A 40 -2.70 11.48 -5.85
CA GLU A 40 -2.54 12.93 -6.03
C GLU A 40 -3.01 13.75 -4.82
N SER A 41 -3.85 13.16 -3.96
CA SER A 41 -4.26 13.81 -2.70
C SER A 41 -3.12 13.96 -1.69
N GLY A 42 -2.03 13.18 -1.84
CA GLY A 42 -0.88 13.21 -0.97
C GLY A 42 -1.21 12.84 0.48
N ASN A 43 -2.20 11.98 0.71
CA ASN A 43 -2.67 11.67 2.06
C ASN A 43 -1.67 10.85 2.88
N ALA A 44 -0.90 9.96 2.26
CA ALA A 44 0.18 9.26 2.93
C ALA A 44 1.36 10.22 3.21
N THR A 45 1.70 11.06 2.25
CA THR A 45 2.74 12.10 2.38
C THR A 45 2.48 13.00 3.58
N LYS A 46 1.28 13.56 3.68
CA LYS A 46 0.85 14.47 4.77
C LYS A 46 0.89 13.86 6.17
N ARG A 47 1.03 12.55 6.31
CA ARG A 47 1.22 11.89 7.61
C ARG A 47 2.64 11.98 8.14
N PHE A 48 3.60 12.32 7.28
CA PHE A 48 5.01 12.37 7.65
C PHE A 48 5.60 13.77 7.50
N THR A 49 5.13 14.54 6.52
CA THR A 49 5.66 15.89 6.26
C THR A 49 4.63 16.77 5.55
N GLU A 50 4.74 18.08 5.77
CA GLU A 50 4.05 19.11 4.99
C GLU A 50 4.99 19.75 3.93
N GLU A 51 6.30 19.58 4.11
CA GLU A 51 7.31 20.09 3.18
C GLU A 51 7.78 18.94 2.28
N ILE A 52 7.68 19.15 0.97
CA ILE A 52 8.05 18.17 -0.04
C ILE A 52 9.26 18.71 -0.81
N GLU A 53 10.34 17.94 -0.82
CA GLU A 53 11.48 18.22 -1.68
C GLU A 53 11.14 17.82 -3.12
N GLU A 54 11.31 18.72 -4.09
CA GLU A 54 11.02 18.47 -5.51
C GLU A 54 11.62 17.16 -6.03
N GLN A 55 12.84 16.85 -5.60
CA GLN A 55 13.54 15.62 -6.00
C GLN A 55 12.90 14.34 -5.45
N ALA A 56 12.04 14.44 -4.44
CA ALA A 56 11.33 13.31 -3.83
C ALA A 56 9.92 13.10 -4.41
N GLU A 57 9.49 13.90 -5.36
CA GLU A 57 8.16 13.75 -5.97
C GLU A 57 8.09 12.53 -6.89
N LEU A 58 6.99 11.78 -6.79
CA LEU A 58 6.74 10.62 -7.64
C LEU A 58 6.61 10.97 -9.13
N THR A 59 6.19 12.18 -9.45
CA THR A 59 6.08 12.70 -10.83
C THR A 59 7.37 12.55 -11.62
N ARG A 60 8.51 12.71 -10.98
CA ARG A 60 9.85 12.55 -11.59
C ARG A 60 10.07 11.15 -12.15
N LEU A 61 9.63 10.11 -11.42
CA LEU A 61 9.71 8.72 -11.88
C LEU A 61 9.02 8.54 -13.24
N PHE A 62 7.80 9.04 -13.35
CA PHE A 62 7.00 8.93 -14.58
C PHE A 62 7.54 9.83 -15.72
N ARG A 63 8.29 10.86 -15.38
CA ARG A 63 9.04 11.69 -16.34
C ARG A 63 10.43 11.14 -16.64
N ARG A 64 10.77 9.93 -16.15
CA ARG A 64 12.07 9.26 -16.33
C ARG A 64 13.26 10.08 -15.78
N GLN A 65 13.02 10.77 -14.70
CA GLN A 65 14.04 11.50 -13.93
C GLN A 65 14.35 10.71 -12.67
N GLU A 66 15.58 10.83 -12.16
CA GLU A 66 15.94 10.21 -10.89
C GLU A 66 15.12 10.81 -9.75
N VAL A 67 14.53 9.93 -8.94
CA VAL A 67 13.85 10.28 -7.69
C VAL A 67 14.82 10.10 -6.54
N VAL A 68 14.88 11.08 -5.65
CA VAL A 68 15.67 10.99 -4.42
C VAL A 68 14.68 10.98 -3.24
N PRO A 69 14.35 9.80 -2.70
CA PRO A 69 13.42 9.70 -1.58
C PRO A 69 13.93 10.49 -0.37
N MET A 70 13.05 11.29 0.24
CA MET A 70 13.37 12.11 1.40
C MET A 70 13.25 11.31 2.70
N SER A 71 14.17 11.52 3.64
CA SER A 71 14.11 10.84 4.95
C SER A 71 13.04 11.50 5.83
N VAL A 72 12.07 10.71 6.30
CA VAL A 72 10.99 11.20 7.16
C VAL A 72 11.10 10.69 8.59
N ARG A 73 11.84 9.60 8.79
CA ARG A 73 12.24 9.08 10.11
C ARG A 73 13.35 8.05 9.96
N GLU A 74 13.87 7.59 11.10
CA GLU A 74 14.88 6.54 11.11
C GLU A 74 14.43 5.32 10.28
N GLN A 75 15.25 4.90 9.31
CA GLN A 75 15.01 3.78 8.39
C GLN A 75 13.72 3.88 7.53
N LEU A 76 13.10 5.05 7.43
CA LEU A 76 11.94 5.27 6.58
C LEU A 76 12.13 6.53 5.73
N ASP A 77 12.19 6.32 4.42
CA ASP A 77 12.19 7.36 3.41
C ASP A 77 10.82 7.42 2.70
N LEU A 78 10.52 8.55 2.08
CA LEU A 78 9.26 8.84 1.40
C LEU A 78 9.52 9.32 -0.03
N VAL A 79 8.75 8.76 -0.97
CA VAL A 79 8.50 9.34 -2.28
C VAL A 79 7.10 9.97 -2.26
N ALA A 80 7.04 11.28 -2.45
CA ALA A 80 5.84 12.06 -2.19
C ALA A 80 4.84 12.02 -3.35
N GLY A 81 3.57 11.87 -3.02
CA GLY A 81 2.44 12.11 -3.92
C GLY A 81 2.05 13.57 -3.89
N THR A 82 1.83 14.16 -5.08
CA THR A 82 1.40 15.55 -5.25
C THR A 82 0.25 15.65 -6.25
N ALA A 83 -0.50 16.75 -6.22
CA ALA A 83 -1.59 17.00 -7.16
C ALA A 83 -1.13 16.96 -8.63
N GLU A 84 0.16 17.14 -8.90
CA GLU A 84 0.73 17.06 -10.24
C GLU A 84 0.64 15.64 -10.86
N LEU A 85 0.44 14.60 -10.04
CA LEU A 85 0.22 13.23 -10.53
C LEU A 85 -0.99 13.11 -11.46
N GLU A 86 -2.02 13.94 -11.28
CA GLU A 86 -3.18 13.96 -12.18
C GLU A 86 -2.77 14.40 -13.59
N LEU A 87 -1.97 15.46 -13.71
CA LEU A 87 -1.43 15.93 -15.01
C LEU A 87 -0.52 14.87 -15.63
N VAL A 88 0.37 14.29 -14.83
CA VAL A 88 1.26 13.21 -15.28
C VAL A 88 0.45 12.02 -15.79
N ASN A 89 -0.59 11.59 -15.09
CA ASN A 89 -1.45 10.50 -15.55
C ASN A 89 -2.09 10.79 -16.92
N ALA A 90 -2.52 12.04 -17.16
CA ALA A 90 -3.05 12.46 -18.46
C ALA A 90 -1.95 12.43 -19.56
N GLU A 91 -0.72 12.89 -19.26
CA GLU A 91 0.42 12.82 -20.17
C GLU A 91 0.76 11.37 -20.56
N LEU A 92 0.58 10.42 -19.64
CA LEU A 92 0.91 9.02 -19.86
C LEU A 92 -0.05 8.30 -20.81
N ILE A 93 -1.28 8.78 -21.01
CA ILE A 93 -2.28 8.14 -21.90
C ILE A 93 -1.71 7.97 -23.33
N GLN A 94 -0.91 8.91 -23.80
CA GLN A 94 -0.35 8.90 -25.14
C GLN A 94 0.97 8.13 -25.25
N ARG A 95 1.54 7.64 -24.15
CA ARG A 95 2.83 6.93 -24.18
C ARG A 95 2.66 5.46 -24.50
N ILE A 96 3.52 4.94 -25.36
CA ILE A 96 3.65 3.50 -25.62
C ILE A 96 4.25 2.85 -24.35
N ASN A 97 3.73 1.66 -24.00
CA ASN A 97 4.14 0.89 -22.82
C ASN A 97 3.98 1.68 -21.50
N ASN A 98 2.95 2.51 -21.43
CA ASN A 98 2.69 3.40 -20.30
C ASN A 98 2.48 2.68 -18.95
N THR A 99 2.13 1.39 -18.95
CA THR A 99 1.92 0.58 -17.73
C THR A 99 3.21 -0.07 -17.21
N LEU A 100 4.32 -0.03 -17.96
CA LEU A 100 5.61 -0.62 -17.59
C LEU A 100 6.69 0.43 -17.25
N ILE A 101 6.30 1.69 -17.01
CA ILE A 101 7.26 2.78 -16.75
C ILE A 101 7.99 2.54 -15.43
N PHE A 102 7.27 2.14 -14.37
CA PHE A 102 7.90 1.87 -13.08
C PHE A 102 8.83 0.66 -13.16
N SER A 103 8.40 -0.44 -13.77
CA SER A 103 9.27 -1.60 -14.01
C SER A 103 10.53 -1.26 -14.83
N SER A 104 10.39 -0.38 -15.84
CA SER A 104 11.51 0.14 -16.60
C SER A 104 12.44 1.03 -15.76
N TYR A 105 11.87 1.89 -14.91
CA TYR A 105 12.60 2.73 -13.97
C TYR A 105 13.48 1.91 -13.02
N LEU A 106 12.93 0.85 -12.44
CA LEU A 106 13.65 -0.05 -11.53
C LEU A 106 14.87 -0.75 -12.18
N ARG A 107 14.89 -0.86 -13.51
CA ARG A 107 16.04 -1.37 -14.25
C ARG A 107 17.08 -0.30 -14.57
N GLN A 108 16.66 0.94 -14.71
CA GLN A 108 17.50 2.06 -15.14
C GLN A 108 18.16 2.80 -13.97
N PHE A 109 17.48 2.85 -12.83
CA PHE A 109 17.91 3.61 -11.65
C PHE A 109 18.09 2.71 -10.43
N ASP A 110 19.08 3.02 -9.62
CA ASP A 110 19.39 2.27 -8.40
C ASP A 110 18.66 2.82 -7.16
N THR A 111 17.77 3.80 -7.35
CA THR A 111 17.03 4.52 -6.30
C THR A 111 16.50 3.60 -5.19
N PHE A 112 15.87 2.49 -5.59
CA PHE A 112 15.20 1.60 -4.63
C PHE A 112 16.04 0.40 -4.18
N LYS A 113 17.25 0.17 -4.72
CA LYS A 113 18.08 -1.01 -4.39
C LYS A 113 18.55 -1.05 -2.93
N LYS A 114 18.66 0.11 -2.27
CA LYS A 114 19.07 0.21 -0.85
C LYS A 114 17.98 -0.23 0.13
N TYR A 115 16.71 -0.26 -0.31
CA TYR A 115 15.59 -0.59 0.57
C TYR A 115 15.36 -2.09 0.63
N LYS A 116 15.07 -2.58 1.83
CA LYS A 116 14.56 -3.93 2.04
C LYS A 116 13.10 -4.04 1.61
N TYR A 117 12.31 -3.00 1.94
CA TYR A 117 10.88 -2.92 1.62
C TYR A 117 10.54 -1.60 0.93
N VAL A 118 9.65 -1.68 -0.04
CA VAL A 118 8.98 -0.53 -0.64
C VAL A 118 7.48 -0.74 -0.51
N VAL A 119 6.83 0.09 0.31
CA VAL A 119 5.37 0.08 0.48
C VAL A 119 4.78 1.16 -0.42
N ILE A 120 3.73 0.82 -1.17
CA ILE A 120 3.11 1.72 -2.13
C ILE A 120 1.66 1.94 -1.72
N ASP A 121 1.32 3.18 -1.34
CA ASP A 121 -0.06 3.61 -1.15
C ASP A 121 -0.67 3.97 -2.49
N THR A 122 -1.74 3.29 -2.88
CA THR A 122 -2.35 3.48 -4.19
C THR A 122 -3.69 4.19 -4.11
N ARG A 123 -4.05 4.87 -5.19
CA ARG A 123 -5.38 5.42 -5.39
C ARG A 123 -6.45 4.31 -5.54
N ASN A 124 -7.71 4.68 -5.41
CA ASN A 124 -8.87 3.76 -5.52
C ASN A 124 -9.39 3.61 -6.95
N ASP A 125 -8.55 3.72 -7.96
CA ASP A 125 -8.90 3.58 -9.36
C ASP A 125 -7.98 2.58 -10.09
N SER A 126 -8.10 2.52 -11.42
CA SER A 126 -7.25 1.73 -12.32
C SER A 126 -6.57 2.63 -13.35
N ASN A 127 -6.15 3.84 -12.92
CA ASN A 127 -5.41 4.72 -13.80
C ASN A 127 -4.03 4.14 -14.15
N ILE A 128 -3.30 4.78 -15.05
CA ILE A 128 -2.01 4.31 -15.54
C ILE A 128 -0.98 4.24 -14.41
N ILE A 129 -0.99 5.22 -13.50
CA ILE A 129 -0.08 5.26 -12.35
C ILE A 129 -0.35 4.07 -11.43
N THR A 130 -1.61 3.85 -11.04
CA THR A 130 -2.01 2.69 -10.21
C THR A 130 -1.60 1.37 -10.86
N ASN A 131 -1.85 1.21 -12.17
CA ASN A 131 -1.47 -0.01 -12.89
C ASN A 131 0.05 -0.24 -12.92
N ASN A 132 0.86 0.82 -13.03
CA ASN A 132 2.32 0.72 -12.92
C ASN A 132 2.76 0.20 -11.54
N MET A 133 2.13 0.71 -10.46
CA MET A 133 2.46 0.30 -9.11
C MET A 133 2.08 -1.16 -8.86
N LEU A 134 0.90 -1.58 -9.32
CA LEU A 134 0.45 -2.96 -9.20
C LEU A 134 1.32 -3.92 -10.02
N ALA A 135 1.64 -3.57 -11.26
CA ALA A 135 2.43 -4.41 -12.16
C ALA A 135 3.86 -4.65 -11.68
N ALA A 136 4.46 -3.70 -10.97
CA ALA A 136 5.83 -3.78 -10.45
C ALA A 136 5.93 -4.37 -9.03
N SER A 137 4.81 -4.71 -8.40
CA SER A 137 4.78 -5.22 -7.01
C SER A 137 5.01 -6.73 -6.93
N ASP A 138 5.62 -7.19 -5.83
CA ASP A 138 5.72 -8.60 -5.46
C ASP A 138 4.46 -9.07 -4.73
N LEU A 139 3.87 -8.17 -3.91
CA LEU A 139 2.62 -8.40 -3.18
C LEU A 139 1.65 -7.25 -3.42
N VAL A 140 0.41 -7.58 -3.75
CA VAL A 140 -0.72 -6.65 -3.71
C VAL A 140 -1.59 -7.01 -2.51
N LEU A 141 -1.64 -6.11 -1.54
CA LEU A 141 -2.44 -6.23 -0.32
C LEU A 141 -3.76 -5.51 -0.52
N GLY A 142 -4.83 -6.29 -0.75
CA GLY A 142 -6.19 -5.77 -0.85
C GLY A 142 -6.75 -5.45 0.54
N VAL A 143 -7.24 -4.21 0.75
CA VAL A 143 -7.80 -3.76 2.04
C VAL A 143 -9.29 -3.53 1.91
N SER A 144 -10.14 -4.28 2.62
CA SER A 144 -11.60 -4.16 2.56
C SER A 144 -12.22 -3.85 3.91
N ASP A 145 -13.24 -3.02 3.89
CA ASP A 145 -14.20 -2.88 4.98
C ASP A 145 -15.25 -4.03 4.93
N PRO A 146 -16.05 -4.25 6.00
CA PRO A 146 -17.05 -5.32 6.06
C PRO A 146 -18.33 -4.97 5.30
N SER A 147 -18.22 -4.60 4.04
CA SER A 147 -19.36 -4.29 3.16
C SER A 147 -19.34 -5.16 1.91
N ALA A 148 -20.49 -5.36 1.28
CA ALA A 148 -20.61 -6.08 0.02
C ALA A 148 -19.72 -5.45 -1.07
N ASP A 149 -19.79 -4.13 -1.23
CA ASP A 149 -19.00 -3.39 -2.22
C ASP A 149 -17.48 -3.51 -1.96
N GLY A 150 -17.07 -3.51 -0.67
CA GLY A 150 -15.66 -3.69 -0.29
C GLY A 150 -15.15 -5.07 -0.66
N PHE A 151 -15.95 -6.10 -0.42
CA PHE A 151 -15.61 -7.49 -0.77
C PHE A 151 -15.60 -7.70 -2.29
N GLU A 152 -16.60 -7.20 -3.01
CA GLU A 152 -16.63 -7.25 -4.47
C GLU A 152 -15.42 -6.57 -5.09
N ALA A 153 -15.00 -5.43 -4.52
CA ALA A 153 -13.81 -4.74 -4.97
C ALA A 153 -12.51 -5.56 -4.78
N LEU A 154 -12.43 -6.46 -3.76
CA LEU A 154 -11.30 -7.40 -3.63
C LEU A 154 -11.30 -8.46 -4.74
N LEU A 155 -12.47 -9.02 -5.06
CA LEU A 155 -12.60 -10.01 -6.15
C LEU A 155 -12.21 -9.36 -7.48
N ASN A 156 -12.66 -8.14 -7.73
CA ASN A 156 -12.31 -7.35 -8.90
C ASN A 156 -10.80 -7.02 -8.94
N LEU A 157 -10.16 -6.82 -7.78
CA LEU A 157 -8.71 -6.59 -7.71
C LEU A 157 -7.92 -7.81 -8.18
N ASN A 158 -8.29 -9.02 -7.74
CA ASN A 158 -7.62 -10.24 -8.20
C ASN A 158 -7.76 -10.41 -9.72
N GLY A 159 -8.97 -10.27 -10.25
CA GLY A 159 -9.21 -10.33 -11.70
C GLY A 159 -8.44 -9.25 -12.47
N HIS A 160 -8.25 -8.07 -11.86
CA HIS A 160 -7.46 -7.01 -12.47
C HIS A 160 -5.95 -7.33 -12.53
N ILE A 161 -5.39 -7.93 -11.47
CA ILE A 161 -3.99 -8.39 -11.49
C ILE A 161 -3.80 -9.51 -12.51
N GLU A 162 -4.73 -10.46 -12.61
CA GLU A 162 -4.71 -11.50 -13.65
C GLU A 162 -4.79 -10.90 -15.06
N TYR A 163 -5.64 -9.90 -15.26
CA TYR A 163 -5.72 -9.16 -16.53
C TYR A 163 -4.38 -8.50 -16.86
N LEU A 164 -3.77 -7.76 -15.92
CA LEU A 164 -2.46 -7.14 -16.14
C LEU A 164 -1.38 -8.19 -16.43
N ALA A 165 -1.41 -9.34 -15.76
CA ALA A 165 -0.46 -10.42 -15.99
C ALA A 165 -0.56 -11.04 -17.39
N ASN A 166 -1.76 -11.09 -17.95
CA ASN A 166 -2.01 -11.61 -19.30
C ASN A 166 -1.64 -10.59 -20.38
N GLU A 167 -1.96 -9.30 -20.17
CA GLU A 167 -1.70 -8.24 -21.16
C GLU A 167 -0.22 -7.81 -21.19
N LEU A 168 0.45 -7.80 -20.04
CA LEU A 168 1.82 -7.33 -19.91
C LEU A 168 2.81 -8.51 -20.02
N THR A 169 2.95 -9.04 -21.23
CA THR A 169 3.81 -10.19 -21.51
C THR A 169 4.95 -9.82 -22.45
N ASP A 170 6.06 -10.51 -22.29
CA ASP A 170 7.19 -10.43 -23.22
C ASP A 170 6.81 -11.11 -24.54
N VAL A 171 6.87 -10.38 -25.63
CA VAL A 171 6.40 -10.83 -26.96
C VAL A 171 7.22 -11.99 -27.53
N PHE A 172 8.44 -12.21 -27.07
CA PHE A 172 9.31 -13.27 -27.54
C PHE A 172 9.21 -14.54 -26.70
N THR A 173 9.05 -14.37 -25.38
CA THR A 173 9.06 -15.52 -24.45
C THR A 173 7.67 -15.88 -23.94
N GLY A 174 6.68 -15.00 -24.13
CA GLY A 174 5.33 -15.15 -23.58
C GLY A 174 5.26 -15.03 -22.05
N LYS A 175 6.38 -14.71 -21.38
CA LYS A 175 6.39 -14.57 -19.92
C LYS A 175 5.80 -13.25 -19.48
N SER A 176 4.97 -13.28 -18.45
CA SER A 176 4.42 -12.07 -17.84
C SER A 176 5.52 -11.23 -17.17
N TYR A 177 5.37 -9.91 -17.26
CA TYR A 177 6.12 -8.96 -16.44
C TYR A 177 5.52 -8.77 -15.05
N VAL A 178 4.28 -9.23 -14.80
CA VAL A 178 3.55 -9.10 -13.55
C VAL A 178 3.64 -10.42 -12.77
N HIS A 179 4.22 -10.36 -11.58
CA HIS A 179 4.40 -11.53 -10.71
C HIS A 179 3.75 -11.33 -9.33
N ALA A 180 2.94 -10.30 -9.20
CA ALA A 180 2.32 -9.92 -7.93
C ALA A 180 1.41 -11.03 -7.39
N ARG A 181 1.65 -11.43 -6.15
CA ARG A 181 0.70 -12.24 -5.39
C ARG A 181 -0.36 -11.34 -4.77
N VAL A 182 -1.60 -11.80 -4.73
CA VAL A 182 -2.68 -11.06 -4.07
C VAL A 182 -2.96 -11.68 -2.72
N ARG A 183 -3.07 -10.84 -1.68
CA ARG A 183 -3.52 -11.21 -0.33
C ARG A 183 -4.47 -10.14 0.18
N TYR A 184 -5.35 -10.52 1.09
CA TYR A 184 -6.37 -9.62 1.61
C TYR A 184 -6.23 -9.39 3.11
N VAL A 185 -6.66 -8.21 3.54
CA VAL A 185 -6.89 -7.89 4.96
C VAL A 185 -8.23 -7.20 5.11
N GLY A 186 -8.98 -7.62 6.10
CA GLY A 186 -10.15 -6.87 6.55
C GLY A 186 -9.72 -5.62 7.33
N ASN A 187 -10.47 -4.54 7.21
CA ASN A 187 -10.28 -3.33 7.99
C ASN A 187 -11.64 -2.80 8.47
N GLN A 188 -11.64 -1.95 9.49
CA GLN A 188 -12.86 -1.39 10.06
C GLN A 188 -13.85 -2.47 10.55
N ILE A 189 -13.33 -3.58 11.06
CA ILE A 189 -14.16 -4.69 11.54
C ILE A 189 -14.65 -4.39 12.96
N ALA A 190 -15.91 -3.98 13.08
CA ALA A 190 -16.53 -3.69 14.36
C ALA A 190 -16.66 -4.95 15.25
N HIS A 191 -16.72 -4.74 16.58
CA HIS A 191 -16.66 -5.86 17.51
C HIS A 191 -17.95 -6.74 17.45
N ASN A 192 -19.13 -6.14 17.39
CA ASN A 192 -20.41 -6.84 17.65
C ASN A 192 -21.53 -6.54 16.63
N THR A 193 -21.23 -6.29 15.37
CA THR A 193 -22.27 -6.18 14.34
C THR A 193 -22.44 -7.50 13.59
N ASP A 194 -23.67 -7.78 13.11
CA ASP A 194 -23.95 -8.99 12.32
C ASP A 194 -23.10 -9.04 11.05
N VAL A 195 -22.96 -7.90 10.39
CA VAL A 195 -22.13 -7.75 9.18
C VAL A 195 -20.68 -8.11 9.46
N SER A 196 -20.11 -7.58 10.57
CA SER A 196 -18.74 -7.93 10.97
C SER A 196 -18.57 -9.40 11.34
N ARG A 197 -19.59 -10.04 11.94
CA ARG A 197 -19.57 -11.48 12.22
C ARG A 197 -19.53 -12.32 10.95
N GLN A 198 -20.38 -11.99 9.97
CA GLN A 198 -20.38 -12.64 8.67
C GLN A 198 -19.06 -12.47 7.94
N PHE A 199 -18.52 -11.23 7.93
CA PHE A 199 -17.24 -10.95 7.28
C PHE A 199 -16.06 -11.68 7.94
N LYS A 200 -16.05 -11.80 9.28
CA LYS A 200 -15.05 -12.63 10.00
C LYS A 200 -15.13 -14.12 9.62
N GLN A 201 -16.34 -14.64 9.34
CA GLN A 201 -16.49 -16.01 8.84
C GLN A 201 -15.92 -16.18 7.44
N ILE A 202 -16.13 -15.20 6.55
CA ILE A 202 -15.51 -15.19 5.21
C ILE A 202 -13.99 -15.18 5.35
N ILE A 203 -13.43 -14.28 6.17
CA ILE A 203 -11.98 -14.20 6.42
C ILE A 203 -11.43 -15.54 6.95
N ALA A 204 -12.14 -16.19 7.84
CA ALA A 204 -11.71 -17.47 8.44
C ALA A 204 -11.78 -18.65 7.45
N GLY A 205 -12.62 -18.56 6.42
CA GLY A 205 -12.83 -19.60 5.40
C GLY A 205 -12.02 -19.41 4.11
N ASP A 206 -11.25 -18.33 3.99
CA ASP A 206 -10.48 -17.99 2.78
C ASP A 206 -9.02 -17.72 3.13
N ASP A 207 -8.12 -18.62 2.75
CA ASP A 207 -6.68 -18.54 3.00
C ASP A 207 -6.00 -17.36 2.29
N THR A 208 -6.69 -16.67 1.40
CA THR A 208 -6.21 -15.42 0.78
C THR A 208 -6.17 -14.28 1.80
N PHE A 209 -7.02 -14.34 2.83
CA PHE A 209 -7.02 -13.37 3.91
C PHE A 209 -5.94 -13.68 4.95
N LEU A 210 -5.10 -12.67 5.24
CA LEU A 210 -4.11 -12.74 6.33
C LEU A 210 -4.72 -12.46 7.71
N GLY A 211 -5.90 -11.82 7.75
CA GLY A 211 -6.62 -11.45 8.96
C GLY A 211 -7.36 -10.12 8.81
N TYR A 212 -7.57 -9.43 9.94
CA TYR A 212 -8.27 -8.15 9.91
C TYR A 212 -7.83 -7.19 11.02
N PHE A 213 -7.94 -5.88 10.74
CA PHE A 213 -7.82 -4.80 11.73
C PHE A 213 -9.20 -4.47 12.29
N GLN A 214 -9.26 -4.33 13.61
CA GLN A 214 -10.50 -3.95 14.28
C GLN A 214 -10.85 -2.48 13.99
N ASP A 215 -12.16 -2.19 13.87
CA ASP A 215 -12.66 -0.82 13.88
C ASP A 215 -12.44 -0.22 15.27
N ARG A 216 -11.64 0.81 15.34
CA ARG A 216 -11.33 1.57 16.55
C ARG A 216 -11.21 3.05 16.23
N THR A 217 -11.70 3.86 17.13
CA THR A 217 -11.53 5.32 17.06
C THR A 217 -10.06 5.74 16.93
N ALA A 218 -9.13 4.88 17.32
CA ALA A 218 -7.69 5.06 17.17
C ALA A 218 -7.26 5.29 15.72
N PHE A 219 -7.88 4.63 14.74
CA PHE A 219 -7.57 4.88 13.32
C PHE A 219 -7.96 6.30 12.90
N ASN A 220 -9.14 6.77 13.35
CA ASN A 220 -9.62 8.12 13.08
C ASN A 220 -8.75 9.16 13.81
N GLU A 221 -8.36 8.87 15.06
CA GLU A 221 -7.49 9.74 15.86
C GLU A 221 -6.09 9.86 15.22
N ALA A 222 -5.48 8.75 14.79
CA ALA A 222 -4.22 8.76 14.07
C ALA A 222 -4.32 9.56 12.75
N SER A 223 -5.43 9.39 12.03
CA SER A 223 -5.67 10.13 10.80
C SER A 223 -5.82 11.65 11.05
N LEU A 224 -6.55 12.04 12.08
CA LEU A 224 -6.74 13.45 12.45
C LEU A 224 -5.42 14.09 12.91
N GLN A 225 -4.60 13.36 13.65
CA GLN A 225 -3.28 13.81 14.10
C GLN A 225 -2.22 13.73 12.98
N ARG A 226 -2.56 13.19 11.81
CA ARG A 226 -1.62 12.96 10.69
C ARG A 226 -0.38 12.17 11.08
N ILE A 227 -0.58 11.08 11.83
CA ILE A 227 0.47 10.14 12.24
C ILE A 227 0.10 8.70 11.89
N SER A 228 1.06 7.79 11.97
CA SER A 228 0.77 6.35 11.90
C SER A 228 0.03 5.88 13.15
N LEU A 229 -0.81 4.84 13.02
CA LEU A 229 -1.42 4.18 14.18
C LEU A 229 -0.37 3.66 15.19
N LEU A 230 0.80 3.24 14.70
CA LEU A 230 1.87 2.76 15.58
C LEU A 230 2.46 3.90 16.41
N ASP A 231 2.52 5.12 15.88
CA ASP A 231 2.95 6.30 16.65
C ASP A 231 1.91 6.65 17.73
N LEU A 232 0.63 6.50 17.39
CA LEU A 232 -0.45 6.70 18.36
C LEU A 232 -0.34 5.70 19.51
N PHE A 233 0.08 4.47 19.24
CA PHE A 233 0.30 3.42 20.25
C PHE A 233 1.41 3.76 21.26
N GLU A 234 2.33 4.65 20.94
CA GLU A 234 3.38 5.09 21.88
C GLU A 234 2.89 6.18 22.86
N GLN A 235 1.74 6.80 22.59
CA GLN A 235 1.16 7.79 23.48
C GLN A 235 0.65 7.17 24.79
N GLU A 236 0.75 7.90 25.91
CA GLU A 236 0.39 7.44 27.26
C GLU A 236 -1.02 6.84 27.36
N LYS A 237 -1.99 7.45 26.69
CA LYS A 237 -3.38 6.96 26.59
C LYS A 237 -3.45 5.51 26.15
N TYR A 238 -2.64 5.12 25.16
CA TYR A 238 -2.66 3.79 24.55
C TYR A 238 -1.80 2.76 25.29
N GLN A 239 -1.10 3.15 26.36
CA GLN A 239 -0.41 2.22 27.26
C GLN A 239 -1.37 1.53 28.25
N GLN A 240 -2.60 2.03 28.38
CA GLN A 240 -3.60 1.48 29.30
C GLN A 240 -4.03 0.07 28.92
N LYS A 241 -4.40 -0.74 29.94
CA LYS A 241 -4.76 -2.17 29.80
C LYS A 241 -5.83 -2.44 28.74
N GLN A 242 -6.80 -1.54 28.60
CA GLN A 242 -7.92 -1.67 27.63
C GLN A 242 -7.48 -1.68 26.15
N TYR A 243 -6.28 -1.15 25.83
CA TYR A 243 -5.75 -1.11 24.47
C TYR A 243 -4.77 -2.23 24.16
N GLN A 244 -4.32 -2.99 25.15
CA GLN A 244 -3.24 -3.99 24.96
C GLN A 244 -3.64 -5.10 24.00
N GLU A 245 -4.88 -5.61 24.09
CA GLU A 245 -5.36 -6.64 23.18
C GLU A 245 -5.47 -6.11 21.73
N PHE A 246 -5.92 -4.90 21.54
CA PHE A 246 -5.97 -4.26 20.23
C PHE A 246 -4.58 -4.06 19.62
N LYS A 247 -3.62 -3.56 20.43
CA LYS A 247 -2.21 -3.43 20.01
C LYS A 247 -1.65 -4.79 19.61
N LYS A 248 -1.82 -5.80 20.44
CA LYS A 248 -1.33 -7.18 20.19
C LYS A 248 -1.86 -7.71 18.88
N GLN A 249 -3.18 -7.68 18.65
CA GLN A 249 -3.79 -8.16 17.41
C GLN A 249 -3.31 -7.39 16.17
N THR A 250 -3.10 -6.08 16.30
CA THR A 250 -2.55 -5.25 15.23
C THR A 250 -1.14 -5.71 14.86
N TYR A 251 -0.26 -5.91 15.85
CA TYR A 251 1.11 -6.37 15.60
C TYR A 251 1.17 -7.81 15.06
N GLU A 252 0.32 -8.71 15.54
CA GLU A 252 0.23 -10.09 15.03
C GLU A 252 -0.16 -10.11 13.55
N LEU A 253 -1.09 -9.24 13.13
CA LEU A 253 -1.44 -9.15 11.72
C LEU A 253 -0.32 -8.54 10.88
N LEU A 254 0.35 -7.50 11.37
CA LEU A 254 1.50 -6.90 10.68
C LEU A 254 2.65 -7.92 10.52
N GLU A 255 2.88 -8.77 11.54
CA GLU A 255 3.88 -9.85 11.44
C GLU A 255 3.48 -10.89 10.38
N LYS A 256 2.19 -11.27 10.29
CA LYS A 256 1.71 -12.15 9.22
C LYS A 256 1.90 -11.54 7.82
N ILE A 257 1.62 -10.24 7.67
CA ILE A 257 1.85 -9.55 6.40
C ILE A 257 3.35 -9.58 6.07
N LYS A 258 4.21 -9.22 7.03
CA LYS A 258 5.66 -9.26 6.85
C LYS A 258 6.16 -10.68 6.50
N ALA A 259 5.70 -11.70 7.21
CA ALA A 259 6.06 -13.09 6.93
C ALA A 259 5.65 -13.50 5.50
N CYS A 260 4.48 -13.06 5.06
CA CYS A 260 4.01 -13.29 3.67
C CYS A 260 4.92 -12.59 2.65
N VAL A 261 5.40 -11.38 2.94
CA VAL A 261 6.34 -10.62 2.07
C VAL A 261 7.71 -11.30 2.00
N ASP A 262 8.19 -11.83 3.13
CA ASP A 262 9.54 -12.41 3.25
C ASP A 262 9.66 -13.86 2.72
N GLN A 263 8.52 -14.52 2.35
CA GLN A 263 8.49 -15.94 1.91
C GLN A 263 9.11 -16.23 0.53
N ASP A 264 9.65 -15.22 -0.17
CA ASP A 264 10.40 -15.34 -1.42
C ASP A 264 11.83 -14.83 -1.21
#